data_57986904b2063469b453d60028bf7584
#
_entry.id   57986904b2063469b453d60028bf7584
#
_cell.length_a   1.000
_cell.length_b   1.000
_cell.length_c   1.000
_cell.angle_alpha   90.00
_cell.angle_beta   90.00
_cell.angle_gamma   90.00
#
_symmetry.space_group_name_H-M   'P 1'
#
loop_
_entity.id
_entity.type
_entity.pdbx_description
1 polymer ?
#
loop_
_entity_poly.entity_id
_entity_poly.type
_entity_poly.pdbx_seq_one_letter_code
_entity_poly.pdbx_strand_id
1 'polypeptide(L)'
;SQTWDDHDRSGRLLCRDYGHDLLVSCDRDAILFNSGDNLSFPLWYTQDVEDFRTDVRTLNTDYLNSHWYIAQSCYPYFDSKRIPLTGNVDFYAYNYHRGNTLLADTTAVDAIDQLKAFYDKNSTTYGKISPLLTIDVDTTALLRQGKFHHDCAPLASRKITMDLRVNPFKPTPNTAVNATRMVMVDMAATNAANGWQRNIAFVKCMSANNYAFISPYLAQTGLTIELTPFRQDSYTSIGTGYSDRAYDNMMHHFLWGGLDK
;
A
#
# COMPACT_ATOMS: atom_id res chain seq x y z
N SER A 1 19.54 -14.73 41.72
CA SER A 1 19.24 -13.91 40.58
C SER A 1 17.82 -13.34 40.71
N GLN A 2 17.69 -12.28 41.50
CA GLN A 2 16.38 -11.62 41.75
C GLN A 2 15.89 -10.78 40.56
N THR A 3 16.67 -10.67 39.48
CA THR A 3 16.36 -9.82 38.31
C THR A 3 15.83 -10.60 37.09
N TRP A 4 15.83 -11.94 37.15
CA TRP A 4 15.39 -12.74 35.99
C TRP A 4 13.89 -12.55 35.72
N ASP A 5 13.06 -12.57 36.77
CA ASP A 5 11.60 -12.43 36.64
C ASP A 5 11.19 -11.04 36.14
N ASP A 6 11.96 -9.99 36.50
CA ASP A 6 11.73 -8.62 36.03
C ASP A 6 12.01 -8.44 34.53
N HIS A 7 12.83 -9.33 33.95
CA HIS A 7 13.24 -9.29 32.55
C HIS A 7 12.58 -10.38 31.70
N ASP A 8 11.85 -11.31 32.29
CA ASP A 8 11.10 -12.31 31.55
C ASP A 8 9.96 -11.65 30.77
N ARG A 9 10.05 -11.75 29.43
CA ARG A 9 9.08 -11.25 28.47
C ARG A 9 8.44 -12.36 27.65
N SER A 10 8.64 -13.61 28.02
CA SER A 10 8.12 -14.78 27.32
C SER A 10 6.59 -14.80 27.20
N GLY A 11 5.89 -14.17 28.16
CA GLY A 11 4.43 -14.01 28.13
C GLY A 11 3.91 -12.76 27.39
N ARG A 12 4.79 -11.95 26.79
CA ARG A 12 4.39 -10.70 26.11
C ARG A 12 4.18 -10.95 24.61
N LEU A 13 3.01 -11.42 24.25
CA LEU A 13 2.67 -11.83 22.89
C LEU A 13 2.12 -10.70 22.00
N LEU A 14 1.81 -9.53 22.57
CA LEU A 14 1.12 -8.45 21.85
C LEU A 14 1.79 -8.07 20.52
N CYS A 15 3.11 -7.96 20.50
CA CYS A 15 3.85 -7.56 19.29
C CYS A 15 3.75 -8.63 18.19
N ARG A 16 3.87 -9.90 18.56
CA ARG A 16 3.69 -11.06 17.70
C ARG A 16 2.27 -11.12 17.15
N ASP A 17 1.27 -11.07 18.05
CA ASP A 17 -0.13 -11.20 17.68
C ASP A 17 -0.57 -10.03 16.79
N TYR A 18 -0.04 -8.83 17.05
CA TYR A 18 -0.28 -7.68 16.18
C TYR A 18 0.26 -7.87 14.76
N GLY A 19 1.47 -8.43 14.60
CA GLY A 19 2.03 -8.80 13.29
C GLY A 19 1.17 -9.83 12.56
N HIS A 20 0.71 -10.85 13.30
CA HIS A 20 -0.21 -11.87 12.80
C HIS A 20 -1.52 -11.23 12.28
N ASP A 21 -2.15 -10.37 13.08
CA ASP A 21 -3.44 -9.76 12.77
C ASP A 21 -3.37 -8.78 11.60
N LEU A 22 -2.24 -8.09 11.44
CA LEU A 22 -1.97 -7.28 10.25
C LEU A 22 -1.92 -8.15 8.98
N LEU A 23 -1.25 -9.29 9.02
CA LEU A 23 -1.12 -10.19 7.88
C LEU A 23 -2.44 -10.91 7.55
N VAL A 24 -3.22 -11.28 8.57
CA VAL A 24 -4.57 -11.86 8.40
C VAL A 24 -5.53 -10.85 7.77
N SER A 25 -5.36 -9.55 8.07
CA SER A 25 -6.17 -8.50 7.45
C SER A 25 -5.93 -8.33 5.94
N CYS A 26 -4.88 -8.94 5.39
CA CYS A 26 -4.51 -8.87 3.98
C CYS A 26 -5.08 -10.03 3.16
N ASP A 27 -5.43 -9.78 1.91
CA ASP A 27 -5.71 -10.83 0.94
C ASP A 27 -4.47 -11.66 0.63
N ARG A 28 -4.70 -12.81 -0.02
CA ARG A 28 -3.60 -13.63 -0.53
C ARG A 28 -2.78 -12.85 -1.55
N ASP A 29 -1.46 -13.03 -1.51
CA ASP A 29 -0.49 -12.36 -2.39
C ASP A 29 -0.53 -10.81 -2.32
N ALA A 30 -1.13 -10.21 -1.30
CA ALA A 30 -1.23 -8.76 -1.17
C ALA A 30 0.13 -8.07 -1.05
N ILE A 31 0.13 -6.77 -1.33
CA ILE A 31 1.24 -5.87 -1.02
C ILE A 31 0.80 -4.99 0.15
N LEU A 32 1.49 -5.10 1.27
CA LEU A 32 1.19 -4.36 2.50
C LEU A 32 2.26 -3.30 2.75
N PHE A 33 1.87 -2.04 2.68
CA PHE A 33 2.72 -0.93 3.10
C PHE A 33 2.64 -0.70 4.60
N ASN A 34 3.79 -0.56 5.22
CA ASN A 34 3.96 -0.20 6.62
C ASN A 34 4.98 0.95 6.77
N SER A 35 5.17 1.49 7.98
CA SER A 35 6.09 2.61 8.25
C SER A 35 6.56 2.55 9.70
N GLY A 36 7.83 2.77 9.92
CA GLY A 36 8.44 2.75 11.25
C GLY A 36 8.66 1.36 11.83
N ASP A 37 9.49 1.29 12.86
CA ASP A 37 9.94 0.03 13.46
C ASP A 37 8.81 -0.73 14.15
N ASN A 38 7.91 -0.01 14.81
CA ASN A 38 6.79 -0.61 15.55
C ASN A 38 5.80 -1.39 14.66
N LEU A 39 5.76 -1.10 13.36
CA LEU A 39 4.94 -1.82 12.39
C LEU A 39 5.75 -2.87 11.64
N SER A 40 7.02 -2.58 11.35
CA SER A 40 7.87 -3.47 10.55
C SER A 40 8.35 -4.68 11.33
N PHE A 41 8.82 -4.51 12.56
CA PHE A 41 9.38 -5.63 13.33
C PHE A 41 8.36 -6.71 13.70
N PRO A 42 7.11 -6.39 14.07
CA PRO A 42 6.08 -7.42 14.21
C PRO A 42 5.84 -8.22 12.93
N LEU A 43 5.76 -7.55 11.79
CA LEU A 43 5.56 -8.19 10.49
C LEU A 43 6.73 -9.10 10.11
N TRP A 44 7.97 -8.61 10.25
CA TRP A 44 9.17 -9.40 9.95
C TRP A 44 9.30 -10.59 10.89
N TYR A 45 9.07 -10.40 12.20
CA TYR A 45 9.08 -11.51 13.14
C TYR A 45 8.10 -12.61 12.72
N THR A 46 6.86 -12.23 12.41
CA THR A 46 5.81 -13.18 12.05
C THR A 46 6.12 -13.90 10.72
N GLN A 47 6.71 -13.21 9.74
CA GLN A 47 7.09 -13.82 8.47
C GLN A 47 8.41 -14.58 8.54
N ASP A 48 9.47 -14.00 9.13
CA ASP A 48 10.83 -14.54 9.07
C ASP A 48 11.07 -15.63 10.12
N VAL A 49 10.34 -15.61 11.26
CA VAL A 49 10.53 -16.54 12.36
C VAL A 49 9.42 -17.57 12.46
N GLU A 50 8.17 -17.17 12.21
CA GLU A 50 7.01 -18.07 12.33
C GLU A 50 6.54 -18.61 10.96
N ASP A 51 7.17 -18.20 9.85
CA ASP A 51 6.87 -18.63 8.48
C ASP A 51 5.38 -18.42 8.13
N PHE A 52 4.76 -17.35 8.68
CA PHE A 52 3.34 -17.09 8.57
C PHE A 52 3.05 -16.02 7.52
N ARG A 53 2.12 -16.31 6.58
CA ARG A 53 1.69 -15.41 5.51
C ARG A 53 2.85 -14.81 4.71
N THR A 54 3.82 -15.64 4.37
CA THR A 54 4.98 -15.30 3.54
C THR A 54 4.61 -14.95 2.09
N ASP A 55 3.36 -15.21 1.72
CA ASP A 55 2.73 -14.76 0.47
C ASP A 55 2.53 -13.23 0.42
N VAL A 56 2.35 -12.56 1.56
CA VAL A 56 2.13 -11.12 1.64
C VAL A 56 3.47 -10.38 1.52
N ARG A 57 3.57 -9.45 0.56
CA ARG A 57 4.75 -8.61 0.41
C ARG A 57 4.68 -7.42 1.34
N THR A 58 5.41 -7.42 2.42
CA THR A 58 5.52 -6.28 3.33
C THR A 58 6.56 -5.28 2.83
N LEU A 59 6.21 -4.00 2.79
CA LEU A 59 7.07 -2.92 2.31
C LEU A 59 7.08 -1.75 3.29
N ASN A 60 8.27 -1.43 3.82
CA ASN A 60 8.46 -0.27 4.67
C ASN A 60 8.62 0.99 3.82
N THR A 61 7.71 1.96 3.98
CA THR A 61 7.68 3.21 3.20
C THR A 61 8.88 4.12 3.49
N ASP A 62 9.46 4.03 4.67
CA ASP A 62 10.63 4.84 5.01
C ASP A 62 11.88 4.34 4.26
N TYR A 63 11.97 3.02 4.05
CA TYR A 63 13.07 2.41 3.29
C TYR A 63 12.87 2.48 1.77
N LEU A 64 11.64 2.66 1.28
CA LEU A 64 11.37 2.88 -0.15
C LEU A 64 11.96 4.22 -0.69
N ASN A 65 12.51 5.04 0.18
CA ASN A 65 13.38 6.14 -0.23
C ASN A 65 14.83 5.72 -0.51
N SER A 66 15.17 4.45 -0.34
CA SER A 66 16.54 3.93 -0.53
C SER A 66 16.61 3.03 -1.76
N HIS A 67 17.61 3.27 -2.60
CA HIS A 67 17.83 2.47 -3.81
C HIS A 67 17.94 0.97 -3.54
N TRP A 68 18.74 0.59 -2.54
CA TRP A 68 18.99 -0.82 -2.22
C TRP A 68 17.68 -1.56 -1.86
N TYR A 69 16.77 -0.89 -1.14
CA TYR A 69 15.52 -1.49 -0.73
C TYR A 69 14.54 -1.66 -1.90
N ILE A 70 14.47 -0.67 -2.79
CA ILE A 70 13.69 -0.78 -4.03
C ILE A 70 14.25 -1.92 -4.89
N ALA A 71 15.57 -1.97 -5.07
CA ALA A 71 16.24 -3.02 -5.82
C ALA A 71 15.92 -4.41 -5.26
N GLN A 72 16.06 -4.60 -3.94
CA GLN A 72 15.71 -5.84 -3.27
C GLN A 72 14.24 -6.21 -3.47
N SER A 73 13.33 -5.23 -3.43
CA SER A 73 11.89 -5.44 -3.59
C SER A 73 11.49 -5.91 -4.99
N CYS A 74 12.34 -5.69 -5.99
CA CYS A 74 12.14 -6.18 -7.35
C CYS A 74 12.40 -7.68 -7.54
N TYR A 75 12.87 -8.36 -6.50
CA TYR A 75 13.04 -9.82 -6.50
C TYR A 75 11.94 -10.48 -5.67
N PRO A 76 11.60 -11.76 -5.95
CA PRO A 76 10.75 -12.54 -5.06
C PRO A 76 11.35 -12.61 -3.65
N TYR A 77 10.50 -12.67 -2.65
CA TYR A 77 10.91 -12.84 -1.25
C TYR A 77 9.96 -13.81 -0.57
N PHE A 78 10.46 -14.91 -0.05
CA PHE A 78 9.67 -16.07 0.35
C PHE A 78 8.69 -16.49 -0.77
N ASP A 79 7.41 -16.68 -0.45
CA ASP A 79 6.37 -17.03 -1.41
C ASP A 79 5.81 -15.83 -2.18
N SER A 80 6.20 -14.60 -1.79
CA SER A 80 5.71 -13.40 -2.43
C SER A 80 6.45 -13.08 -3.73
N LYS A 81 5.69 -12.72 -4.76
CA LYS A 81 6.23 -12.31 -6.06
C LYS A 81 6.92 -10.94 -5.94
N ARG A 82 7.77 -10.62 -6.94
CA ARG A 82 8.32 -9.27 -7.09
C ARG A 82 7.22 -8.22 -7.14
N ILE A 83 7.53 -6.99 -6.72
CA ILE A 83 6.61 -5.86 -6.84
C ILE A 83 6.38 -5.48 -8.31
N PRO A 84 5.16 -5.07 -8.70
CA PRO A 84 4.88 -4.62 -10.06
C PRO A 84 5.38 -3.18 -10.25
N LEU A 85 6.35 -2.98 -11.12
CA LEU A 85 6.87 -1.67 -11.49
C LEU A 85 7.01 -1.56 -13.00
N THR A 86 6.68 -0.37 -13.52
CA THR A 86 6.93 0.00 -14.95
C THR A 86 8.38 0.42 -15.15
N GLY A 87 8.95 1.12 -14.17
CA GLY A 87 10.30 1.67 -14.22
C GLY A 87 11.40 0.65 -13.99
N ASN A 88 12.60 0.98 -14.49
CA ASN A 88 13.81 0.25 -14.14
C ASN A 88 14.26 0.64 -12.72
N VAL A 89 14.77 -0.34 -11.99
CA VAL A 89 15.36 -0.15 -10.64
C VAL A 89 16.42 0.95 -10.63
N ASP A 90 17.26 0.99 -11.68
CA ASP A 90 18.32 1.99 -11.83
C ASP A 90 17.79 3.43 -11.91
N PHE A 91 16.56 3.61 -12.41
CA PHE A 91 15.95 4.93 -12.45
C PHE A 91 15.63 5.44 -11.05
N TYR A 92 15.04 4.61 -10.21
CA TYR A 92 14.77 4.96 -8.81
C TYR A 92 16.04 5.24 -8.02
N ALA A 93 17.14 4.54 -8.36
CA ALA A 93 18.46 4.76 -7.82
C ALA A 93 19.02 6.13 -8.13
N TYR A 94 18.92 6.50 -9.39
CA TYR A 94 19.60 7.69 -9.92
C TYR A 94 18.89 9.00 -9.55
N ASN A 95 17.57 8.97 -9.46
CA ASN A 95 16.75 10.16 -9.19
C ASN A 95 16.40 10.34 -7.71
N TYR A 96 16.87 9.49 -6.83
CA TYR A 96 16.61 9.55 -5.40
C TYR A 96 16.88 10.92 -4.77
N HIS A 97 17.96 11.61 -5.20
CA HIS A 97 18.38 12.89 -4.62
C HIS A 97 17.74 14.14 -5.27
N ARG A 98 16.97 13.97 -6.33
CA ARG A 98 16.51 15.12 -7.15
C ARG A 98 15.05 15.47 -6.95
N GLY A 99 14.36 15.09 -5.94
CA GLY A 99 12.95 15.41 -5.72
C GLY A 99 12.17 15.51 -7.06
N ASN A 100 11.22 14.64 -7.29
CA ASN A 100 10.46 14.64 -8.55
C ASN A 100 9.52 15.83 -8.57
N THR A 101 9.74 16.79 -9.45
CA THR A 101 8.97 18.02 -9.53
C THR A 101 7.59 17.74 -10.12
N LEU A 102 6.55 18.28 -9.49
CA LEU A 102 5.21 18.26 -10.06
C LEU A 102 5.11 19.30 -11.19
N LEU A 103 4.45 18.94 -12.28
CA LEU A 103 4.11 19.85 -13.35
C LEU A 103 3.07 20.87 -12.86
N ALA A 104 3.10 22.08 -13.45
CA ALA A 104 2.13 23.12 -13.15
C ALA A 104 0.74 22.82 -13.74
N ASP A 105 0.69 22.03 -14.83
CA ASP A 105 -0.55 21.60 -15.45
C ASP A 105 -1.30 20.63 -14.52
N THR A 106 -2.56 20.92 -14.27
CA THR A 106 -3.44 20.13 -13.41
C THR A 106 -4.41 19.25 -14.21
N THR A 107 -4.19 19.08 -15.49
CA THR A 107 -4.95 18.14 -16.30
C THR A 107 -4.65 16.71 -15.83
N ALA A 108 -5.70 15.94 -15.60
CA ALA A 108 -5.56 14.53 -15.22
C ALA A 108 -5.09 13.72 -16.41
N VAL A 109 -4.01 12.95 -16.22
CA VAL A 109 -3.40 12.11 -17.26
C VAL A 109 -3.36 10.65 -16.81
N ASP A 110 -3.31 9.73 -17.78
CA ASP A 110 -3.13 8.32 -17.49
C ASP A 110 -1.79 8.07 -16.78
N ALA A 111 -1.84 7.30 -15.69
CA ALA A 111 -0.66 7.07 -14.85
C ALA A 111 0.42 6.26 -15.57
N ILE A 112 0.06 5.24 -16.36
CA ILE A 112 1.03 4.42 -17.08
C ILE A 112 1.73 5.23 -18.17
N ASP A 113 0.98 6.03 -18.93
CA ASP A 113 1.57 6.86 -19.99
C ASP A 113 2.45 7.96 -19.38
N GLN A 114 2.02 8.55 -18.29
CA GLN A 114 2.84 9.52 -17.56
C GLN A 114 4.12 8.89 -16.98
N LEU A 115 4.05 7.68 -16.43
CA LEU A 115 5.22 6.98 -15.92
C LEU A 115 6.21 6.62 -17.04
N LYS A 116 5.73 6.16 -18.19
CA LYS A 116 6.59 5.93 -19.36
C LYS A 116 7.33 7.21 -19.77
N ALA A 117 6.61 8.33 -19.88
CA ALA A 117 7.20 9.62 -20.23
C ALA A 117 8.18 10.13 -19.15
N PHE A 118 7.87 9.88 -17.88
CA PHE A 118 8.72 10.24 -16.75
C PHE A 118 10.07 9.50 -16.78
N TYR A 119 10.08 8.24 -17.21
CA TYR A 119 11.30 7.41 -17.31
C TYR A 119 12.06 7.56 -18.64
N ASP A 120 11.41 8.09 -19.68
CA ASP A 120 12.05 8.28 -20.98
C ASP A 120 12.92 9.53 -21.02
N LYS A 121 14.23 9.35 -21.15
CA LYS A 121 15.22 10.45 -21.24
C LYS A 121 14.98 11.39 -22.43
N ASN A 122 14.29 10.94 -23.46
CA ASN A 122 13.95 11.75 -24.65
C ASN A 122 12.64 12.52 -24.47
N SER A 123 11.89 12.23 -23.41
CA SER A 123 10.64 12.93 -23.10
C SER A 123 10.89 14.34 -22.57
N THR A 124 10.05 15.28 -22.98
CA THR A 124 10.03 16.66 -22.43
C THR A 124 9.63 16.70 -20.95
N THR A 125 9.00 15.64 -20.48
CA THR A 125 8.57 15.46 -19.07
C THR A 125 9.45 14.48 -18.29
N TYR A 126 10.64 14.16 -18.79
CA TYR A 126 11.60 13.33 -18.08
C TYR A 126 11.87 13.84 -16.66
N GLY A 127 11.67 13.01 -15.66
CA GLY A 127 11.83 13.37 -14.26
C GLY A 127 10.79 14.35 -13.71
N LYS A 128 9.73 14.66 -14.48
CA LYS A 128 8.60 15.50 -14.05
C LYS A 128 7.31 14.70 -14.13
N ILE A 129 6.40 14.92 -13.19
CA ILE A 129 5.16 14.16 -13.12
C ILE A 129 3.95 15.09 -13.00
N SER A 130 2.84 14.71 -13.66
CA SER A 130 1.57 15.41 -13.48
C SER A 130 1.07 15.27 -12.03
N PRO A 131 0.54 16.33 -11.43
CA PRO A 131 -0.02 16.26 -10.09
C PRO A 131 -1.29 15.42 -9.99
N LEU A 132 -2.03 15.28 -11.09
CA LEU A 132 -3.25 14.46 -11.15
C LEU A 132 -3.04 13.28 -12.11
N LEU A 133 -3.09 12.07 -11.54
CA LEU A 133 -2.95 10.83 -12.29
C LEU A 133 -4.24 10.03 -12.23
N THR A 134 -4.58 9.35 -13.32
CA THR A 134 -5.72 8.43 -13.37
C THR A 134 -5.25 7.02 -13.68
N ILE A 135 -5.95 6.05 -13.09
CA ILE A 135 -5.82 4.63 -13.39
C ILE A 135 -7.17 4.15 -13.93
N ASP A 136 -7.18 3.59 -15.11
CA ASP A 136 -8.38 2.92 -15.62
C ASP A 136 -8.59 1.57 -14.93
N VAL A 137 -9.82 1.28 -14.56
CA VAL A 137 -10.18 0.06 -13.85
C VAL A 137 -11.22 -0.73 -14.66
N ASP A 138 -10.87 -1.94 -15.03
CA ASP A 138 -11.85 -2.91 -15.57
C ASP A 138 -12.66 -3.53 -14.42
N THR A 139 -13.70 -2.81 -14.00
CA THR A 139 -14.60 -3.25 -12.93
C THR A 139 -15.30 -4.57 -13.24
N THR A 140 -15.55 -4.85 -14.52
CA THR A 140 -16.17 -6.10 -14.94
C THR A 140 -15.23 -7.29 -14.74
N ALA A 141 -13.96 -7.13 -15.08
CA ALA A 141 -12.95 -8.16 -14.84
C ALA A 141 -12.76 -8.42 -13.34
N LEU A 142 -12.73 -7.36 -12.52
CA LEU A 142 -12.58 -7.46 -11.06
C LEU A 142 -13.75 -8.20 -10.41
N LEU A 143 -14.97 -7.93 -10.83
CA LEU A 143 -16.16 -8.65 -10.35
C LEU A 143 -16.12 -10.14 -10.72
N ARG A 144 -15.72 -10.45 -11.97
CA ARG A 144 -15.58 -11.86 -12.40
C ARG A 144 -14.49 -12.63 -11.63
N GLN A 145 -13.46 -11.92 -11.18
CA GLN A 145 -12.39 -12.51 -10.35
C GLN A 145 -12.82 -12.71 -8.89
N GLY A 146 -14.03 -12.30 -8.50
CA GLY A 146 -14.51 -12.37 -7.12
C GLY A 146 -13.74 -11.46 -6.15
N LYS A 147 -13.02 -10.46 -6.67
CA LYS A 147 -12.23 -9.52 -5.86
C LYS A 147 -13.12 -8.59 -5.03
N PHE A 148 -14.34 -8.34 -5.50
CA PHE A 148 -15.31 -7.47 -4.84
C PHE A 148 -16.70 -8.07 -4.91
N HIS A 149 -17.55 -7.78 -3.94
CA HIS A 149 -18.94 -8.23 -3.92
C HIS A 149 -19.74 -7.61 -5.08
N HIS A 150 -20.65 -8.38 -5.69
CA HIS A 150 -21.51 -7.91 -6.78
C HIS A 150 -22.35 -6.69 -6.41
N ASP A 151 -22.77 -6.58 -5.16
CA ASP A 151 -23.55 -5.48 -4.64
C ASP A 151 -22.80 -4.14 -4.66
N CYS A 152 -21.47 -4.18 -4.71
CA CYS A 152 -20.62 -3.00 -4.85
C CYS A 152 -20.47 -2.51 -6.30
N ALA A 153 -20.89 -3.30 -7.29
CA ALA A 153 -20.69 -2.99 -8.71
C ALA A 153 -21.23 -1.60 -9.15
N PRO A 154 -22.42 -1.16 -8.68
CA PRO A 154 -22.97 0.17 -9.02
C PRO A 154 -22.13 1.34 -8.49
N LEU A 155 -21.33 1.09 -7.45
CA LEU A 155 -20.49 2.10 -6.78
C LEU A 155 -19.06 2.14 -7.36
N ALA A 156 -18.72 1.19 -8.25
CA ALA A 156 -17.39 1.07 -8.78
C ALA A 156 -17.05 2.22 -9.73
N SER A 157 -15.97 2.91 -9.43
CA SER A 157 -15.40 3.91 -10.31
C SER A 157 -14.59 3.22 -11.42
N ARG A 158 -14.85 3.60 -12.67
CA ARG A 158 -14.05 3.14 -13.80
C ARG A 158 -12.66 3.78 -13.84
N LYS A 159 -12.46 4.84 -13.05
CA LYS A 159 -11.19 5.53 -12.90
C LYS A 159 -10.91 5.82 -11.44
N ILE A 160 -9.71 5.50 -11.01
CA ILE A 160 -9.12 5.97 -9.76
C ILE A 160 -8.32 7.22 -10.07
N THR A 161 -8.52 8.28 -9.30
CA THR A 161 -7.75 9.52 -9.43
C THR A 161 -6.81 9.67 -8.23
N MET A 162 -5.54 9.87 -8.50
CA MET A 162 -4.50 10.16 -7.49
C MET A 162 -4.12 11.63 -7.57
N ASP A 163 -4.20 12.34 -6.45
CA ASP A 163 -3.73 13.73 -6.35
C ASP A 163 -2.43 13.81 -5.52
N LEU A 164 -1.32 13.95 -6.20
CA LEU A 164 0.00 13.96 -5.59
C LEU A 164 0.30 15.23 -4.76
N ARG A 165 -0.52 16.27 -4.92
CA ARG A 165 -0.39 17.54 -4.17
C ARG A 165 -0.91 17.42 -2.75
N VAL A 166 -1.77 16.44 -2.48
CA VAL A 166 -2.43 16.31 -1.17
C VAL A 166 -1.42 16.09 -0.05
N ASN A 167 -1.49 16.94 0.95
CA ASN A 167 -0.77 16.81 2.20
C ASN A 167 -1.73 17.07 3.37
N PRO A 168 -2.08 16.06 4.15
CA PRO A 168 -3.07 16.20 5.23
C PRO A 168 -2.59 17.07 6.41
N PHE A 169 -1.28 17.36 6.47
CA PHE A 169 -0.67 18.10 7.58
C PHE A 169 -0.28 19.53 7.22
N LYS A 170 -0.43 19.94 5.96
CA LYS A 170 -0.08 21.28 5.49
C LYS A 170 -1.18 21.87 4.62
N PRO A 171 -1.51 23.14 4.80
CA PRO A 171 -2.51 23.81 3.96
C PRO A 171 -2.01 24.06 2.52
N THR A 172 -0.69 24.04 2.32
CA THR A 172 -0.08 24.26 1.01
C THR A 172 0.11 22.94 0.27
N PRO A 173 -0.26 22.89 -1.02
CA PRO A 173 -0.04 21.70 -1.85
C PRO A 173 1.45 21.34 -1.94
N ASN A 174 1.73 20.05 -2.10
CA ASN A 174 3.07 19.59 -2.45
C ASN A 174 3.45 20.08 -3.86
N THR A 175 4.69 20.50 -4.02
CA THR A 175 5.28 20.89 -5.31
C THR A 175 6.23 19.83 -5.86
N ALA A 176 6.57 18.84 -5.05
CA ALA A 176 7.41 17.72 -5.41
C ALA A 176 6.96 16.45 -4.65
N VAL A 177 7.34 15.30 -5.15
CA VAL A 177 7.11 13.99 -4.54
C VAL A 177 8.42 13.26 -4.30
N ASN A 178 8.47 12.48 -3.24
CA ASN A 178 9.63 11.64 -2.94
C ASN A 178 9.60 10.31 -3.70
N ALA A 179 10.70 9.56 -3.67
CA ALA A 179 10.81 8.27 -4.33
C ALA A 179 9.75 7.26 -3.85
N THR A 180 9.47 7.21 -2.55
CA THR A 180 8.44 6.34 -1.98
C THR A 180 7.09 6.54 -2.66
N ARG A 181 6.63 7.80 -2.79
CA ARG A 181 5.34 8.09 -3.44
C ARG A 181 5.35 7.70 -4.91
N MET A 182 6.46 7.92 -5.59
CA MET A 182 6.62 7.49 -7.00
C MET A 182 6.52 5.97 -7.15
N VAL A 183 7.19 5.22 -6.28
CA VAL A 183 7.12 3.74 -6.28
C VAL A 183 5.69 3.27 -6.00
N MET A 184 4.99 3.88 -5.04
CA MET A 184 3.60 3.54 -4.73
C MET A 184 2.66 3.82 -5.91
N VAL A 185 2.83 4.95 -6.58
CA VAL A 185 2.06 5.31 -7.79
C VAL A 185 2.33 4.29 -8.90
N ASP A 186 3.59 3.96 -9.15
CA ASP A 186 3.96 2.99 -10.17
C ASP A 186 3.37 1.59 -9.85
N MET A 187 3.49 1.15 -8.61
CA MET A 187 2.92 -0.14 -8.20
C MET A 187 1.41 -0.17 -8.39
N ALA A 188 0.69 0.88 -8.02
CA ALA A 188 -0.76 0.95 -8.19
C ALA A 188 -1.14 0.93 -9.67
N ALA A 189 -0.48 1.75 -10.49
CA ALA A 189 -0.76 1.85 -11.93
C ALA A 189 -0.40 0.56 -12.67
N THR A 190 0.78 -0.01 -12.42
CA THR A 190 1.24 -1.24 -13.06
C THR A 190 0.41 -2.45 -12.65
N ASN A 191 0.01 -2.54 -11.37
CA ASN A 191 -0.88 -3.60 -10.90
C ASN A 191 -2.26 -3.53 -11.56
N ALA A 192 -2.80 -2.33 -11.74
CA ALA A 192 -4.08 -2.13 -12.43
C ALA A 192 -3.95 -2.49 -13.93
N ALA A 193 -2.91 -2.05 -14.62
CA ALA A 193 -2.64 -2.38 -16.01
C ALA A 193 -2.47 -3.90 -16.24
N ASN A 194 -1.97 -4.62 -15.23
CA ASN A 194 -1.83 -6.08 -15.24
C ASN A 194 -3.10 -6.82 -14.75
N GLY A 195 -4.24 -6.17 -14.72
CA GLY A 195 -5.51 -6.77 -14.33
C GLY A 195 -5.72 -6.91 -12.84
N TRP A 196 -5.10 -6.05 -12.02
CA TRP A 196 -5.27 -5.99 -10.56
C TRP A 196 -4.99 -7.34 -9.86
N GLN A 197 -3.87 -7.95 -10.20
CA GLN A 197 -3.54 -9.30 -9.73
C GLN A 197 -3.32 -9.38 -8.21
N ARG A 198 -2.83 -8.30 -7.61
CA ARG A 198 -2.50 -8.22 -6.19
C ARG A 198 -3.24 -7.07 -5.52
N ASN A 199 -3.78 -7.31 -4.34
CA ASN A 199 -4.36 -6.23 -3.55
C ASN A 199 -3.25 -5.37 -2.94
N ILE A 200 -3.50 -4.07 -2.87
CA ILE A 200 -2.58 -3.09 -2.26
C ILE A 200 -3.23 -2.58 -0.98
N ALA A 201 -2.56 -2.79 0.13
CA ALA A 201 -3.04 -2.41 1.45
C ALA A 201 -2.01 -1.54 2.20
N PHE A 202 -2.49 -0.77 3.15
CA PHE A 202 -1.70 0.05 4.06
C PHE A 202 -2.07 -0.30 5.50
N VAL A 203 -1.09 -0.34 6.39
CA VAL A 203 -1.39 -0.45 7.82
C VAL A 203 -2.14 0.81 8.28
N LYS A 204 -3.31 0.64 8.88
CA LYS A 204 -4.21 1.76 9.20
C LYS A 204 -3.58 2.81 10.11
N CYS A 205 -2.75 2.42 11.07
CA CYS A 205 -2.15 3.34 12.03
C CYS A 205 -0.86 4.04 11.52
N MET A 206 -0.43 3.78 10.28
CA MET A 206 0.66 4.57 9.70
C MET A 206 0.22 6.00 9.38
N SER A 207 1.18 6.92 9.19
CA SER A 207 0.87 8.32 8.89
C SER A 207 -0.01 8.47 7.65
N ALA A 208 -1.11 9.24 7.78
CA ALA A 208 -2.03 9.50 6.67
C ALA A 208 -1.34 10.13 5.45
N ASN A 209 -0.20 10.83 5.63
CA ASN A 209 0.56 11.38 4.51
C ASN A 209 1.05 10.30 3.53
N ASN A 210 1.26 9.08 3.99
CA ASN A 210 1.74 7.99 3.12
C ASN A 210 0.72 7.60 2.05
N TYR A 211 -0.57 7.69 2.34
CA TYR A 211 -1.65 7.27 1.44
C TYR A 211 -2.66 8.37 1.07
N ALA A 212 -2.45 9.61 1.53
CA ALA A 212 -3.38 10.72 1.31
C ALA A 212 -3.70 10.97 -0.17
N PHE A 213 -2.73 10.75 -1.07
CA PHE A 213 -2.87 10.97 -2.51
C PHE A 213 -3.90 10.04 -3.18
N ILE A 214 -4.27 8.93 -2.53
CA ILE A 214 -5.21 7.91 -3.02
C ILE A 214 -6.32 7.63 -2.02
N SER A 215 -6.39 8.36 -0.92
CA SER A 215 -7.29 8.11 0.21
C SER A 215 -8.77 7.97 -0.14
N PRO A 216 -9.34 8.65 -1.17
CA PRO A 216 -10.75 8.47 -1.52
C PRO A 216 -11.12 7.07 -1.99
N TYR A 217 -10.15 6.22 -2.25
CA TYR A 217 -10.36 4.85 -2.75
C TYR A 217 -9.88 3.78 -1.76
N LEU A 218 -9.69 4.14 -0.50
CA LEU A 218 -9.26 3.22 0.54
C LEU A 218 -10.44 2.75 1.39
N ALA A 219 -10.57 1.43 1.57
CA ALA A 219 -11.58 0.81 2.41
C ALA A 219 -10.94 0.01 3.54
N GLN A 220 -11.52 0.04 4.74
CA GLN A 220 -10.99 -0.67 5.90
C GLN A 220 -11.34 -2.16 5.85
N THR A 221 -10.34 -3.02 6.08
CA THR A 221 -10.47 -4.50 6.04
C THR A 221 -10.05 -5.18 7.35
N GLY A 222 -9.96 -4.43 8.42
CA GLY A 222 -9.48 -4.86 9.74
C GLY A 222 -8.48 -3.86 10.28
N LEU A 223 -7.24 -4.30 10.53
CA LEU A 223 -6.12 -3.41 10.90
C LEU A 223 -5.46 -2.75 9.69
N THR A 224 -5.92 -3.06 8.49
CA THR A 224 -5.43 -2.49 7.24
C THR A 224 -6.52 -1.70 6.52
N ILE A 225 -6.09 -0.84 5.60
CA ILE A 225 -6.93 -0.16 4.62
C ILE A 225 -6.46 -0.58 3.23
N GLU A 226 -7.38 -0.97 2.38
CA GLU A 226 -7.11 -1.56 1.07
C GLU A 226 -7.53 -0.63 -0.06
N LEU A 227 -6.70 -0.55 -1.10
CA LEU A 227 -7.02 0.18 -2.32
C LEU A 227 -8.12 -0.56 -3.10
N THR A 228 -9.21 0.14 -3.35
CA THR A 228 -10.40 -0.38 -4.04
C THR A 228 -10.80 0.53 -5.20
N PRO A 229 -11.57 0.06 -6.17
CA PRO A 229 -12.13 0.92 -7.21
C PRO A 229 -13.33 1.75 -6.73
N PHE A 230 -13.73 1.61 -5.47
CA PHE A 230 -14.89 2.30 -4.92
C PHE A 230 -14.47 3.61 -4.28
N ARG A 231 -15.02 4.73 -4.78
CA ARG A 231 -14.78 6.01 -4.15
C ARG A 231 -15.56 6.09 -2.84
N GLN A 232 -14.85 6.37 -1.77
CA GLN A 232 -15.43 6.60 -0.45
C GLN A 232 -15.71 8.09 -0.29
N ASP A 233 -16.98 8.48 -0.13
CA ASP A 233 -17.37 9.89 0.04
C ASP A 233 -17.10 10.41 1.46
N SER A 234 -16.89 9.51 2.41
CA SER A 234 -16.38 9.84 3.75
C SER A 234 -15.60 8.66 4.35
N TYR A 235 -14.69 8.96 5.27
CA TYR A 235 -13.95 7.95 6.07
C TYR A 235 -14.86 7.05 6.92
N THR A 236 -16.13 7.40 7.05
CA THR A 236 -17.12 6.67 7.85
C THR A 236 -17.98 5.71 7.03
N SER A 237 -18.02 5.85 5.71
CA SER A 237 -18.74 4.92 4.85
C SER A 237 -17.83 3.75 4.48
N ILE A 238 -17.68 2.82 5.39
CA ILE A 238 -17.16 1.48 5.08
C ILE A 238 -18.20 0.87 4.14
N GLY A 239 -17.82 0.64 2.88
CA GLY A 239 -18.69 -0.07 1.94
C GLY A 239 -19.12 -1.40 2.56
N THR A 240 -20.38 -1.75 2.45
CA THR A 240 -21.02 -2.88 3.13
C THR A 240 -20.28 -4.22 2.96
N GLY A 241 -19.53 -4.41 1.86
CA GLY A 241 -18.75 -5.64 1.63
C GLY A 241 -17.44 -5.76 2.42
N TYR A 242 -16.96 -4.68 3.03
CA TYR A 242 -15.71 -4.70 3.80
C TYR A 242 -15.94 -4.74 5.31
N SER A 243 -17.11 -4.30 5.79
CA SER A 243 -17.49 -4.43 7.20
C SER A 243 -17.57 -5.90 7.62
N ASP A 244 -18.10 -6.75 6.75
CA ASP A 244 -18.24 -8.18 7.03
C ASP A 244 -16.87 -8.85 7.14
N ARG A 245 -15.94 -8.51 6.24
CA ARG A 245 -14.57 -9.00 6.29
C ARG A 245 -13.81 -8.50 7.53
N ALA A 246 -13.95 -7.22 7.85
CA ALA A 246 -13.35 -6.65 9.05
C ALA A 246 -13.91 -7.31 10.32
N TYR A 247 -15.21 -7.54 10.36
CA TYR A 247 -15.88 -8.25 11.45
C TYR A 247 -15.40 -9.70 11.56
N ASP A 248 -15.36 -10.44 10.46
CA ASP A 248 -14.91 -11.82 10.41
C ASP A 248 -13.46 -11.95 10.89
N ASN A 249 -12.56 -11.10 10.42
CA ASN A 249 -11.18 -11.07 10.88
C ASN A 249 -11.09 -10.82 12.39
N MET A 250 -11.81 -9.82 12.89
CA MET A 250 -11.78 -9.46 14.31
C MET A 250 -12.36 -10.55 15.21
N MET A 251 -13.41 -11.24 14.75
CA MET A 251 -14.12 -12.21 15.58
C MET A 251 -13.56 -13.62 15.50
N HIS A 252 -12.92 -13.99 14.38
CA HIS A 252 -12.58 -15.38 14.11
C HIS A 252 -11.10 -15.63 13.81
N HIS A 253 -10.35 -14.60 13.47
CA HIS A 253 -8.97 -14.77 12.99
C HIS A 253 -7.92 -14.01 13.81
N PHE A 254 -8.30 -12.93 14.51
CA PHE A 254 -7.36 -12.15 15.29
C PHE A 254 -6.94 -12.86 16.57
N LEU A 255 -5.65 -12.68 16.90
CA LEU A 255 -5.08 -13.08 18.18
C LEU A 255 -5.17 -11.89 19.14
N TRP A 256 -5.67 -12.11 20.33
CA TRP A 256 -5.97 -11.03 21.28
C TRP A 256 -4.89 -10.82 22.34
N GLY A 257 -3.64 -11.31 22.10
CA GLY A 257 -2.51 -11.10 23.01
C GLY A 257 -2.72 -11.70 24.41
N GLY A 258 -3.60 -12.71 24.53
CA GLY A 258 -3.99 -13.29 25.79
C GLY A 258 -5.08 -12.50 26.56
N LEU A 259 -5.70 -11.49 25.93
CA LEU A 259 -6.81 -10.74 26.52
C LEU A 259 -8.12 -11.55 26.58
N ASP A 260 -8.16 -12.67 25.92
CA ASP A 260 -9.26 -13.64 25.87
C ASP A 260 -9.23 -14.69 26.99
N LYS A 261 -8.28 -14.57 27.95
CA LYS A 261 -8.09 -15.52 29.04
C LYS A 261 -8.55 -15.00 30.41
#